data_959066af8b50a8b4f76801c3cf28a197
#
_entry.id   959066af8b50a8b4f76801c3cf28a197
#
_cell.length_a   1.000
_cell.length_b   1.000
_cell.length_c   1.000
_cell.angle_alpha   90.00
_cell.angle_beta   90.00
_cell.angle_gamma   90.00
#
_symmetry.space_group_name_H-M   'P 1'
#
loop_
_entity.id
_entity.type
_entity.pdbx_description
1 polymer ?
#
loop_
_entity_poly.entity_id
_entity_poly.type
_entity_poly.pdbx_seq_one_letter_code
_entity_poly.pdbx_strand_id
1 'polypeptide(L)'
;SPSEFEEVYDRVLGPEDEAVVITISAELSGTCQSALIAAEKYEGRVHVVDSRSASIGTQILVRRALELTPGAQSAQELAHQLTQEREKVCVIALLDTLEYLKRGGRISSAVAFAGGVLAIKPVISIHDGAVQLVGRARGSKNGNNLLSEFIKKRGGVDFSLPHTLGYTGLSDALLQKYVHDSAHLWTEHAESLPVCLIGSVIGSHGGP
;
A
#
# COMPACT_ATOMS: atom_id res chain seq x y z
N SER A 1 14.49 -12.65 -5.25
CA SER A 1 15.41 -13.53 -4.48
C SER A 1 16.45 -12.70 -3.73
N PRO A 2 17.14 -13.22 -2.71
CA PRO A 2 18.24 -12.51 -2.05
C PRO A 2 19.34 -12.08 -3.01
N SER A 3 19.71 -12.94 -3.97
CA SER A 3 20.75 -12.62 -4.97
C SER A 3 20.41 -11.41 -5.84
N GLU A 4 19.14 -11.24 -6.23
CA GLU A 4 18.71 -10.06 -6.99
C GLU A 4 18.80 -8.78 -6.15
N PHE A 5 18.55 -8.87 -4.85
CA PHE A 5 18.79 -7.74 -3.94
C PHE A 5 20.27 -7.41 -3.80
N GLU A 6 21.13 -8.42 -3.66
CA GLU A 6 22.59 -8.24 -3.60
C GLU A 6 23.10 -7.55 -4.87
N GLU A 7 22.68 -8.00 -6.06
CA GLU A 7 23.05 -7.36 -7.34
C GLU A 7 22.66 -5.87 -7.38
N VAL A 8 21.50 -5.52 -6.81
CA VAL A 8 21.07 -4.13 -6.73
C VAL A 8 21.90 -3.36 -5.72
N TYR A 9 22.14 -3.91 -4.53
CA TYR A 9 22.94 -3.26 -3.50
C TYR A 9 24.39 -3.02 -3.99
N ASP A 10 25.01 -4.00 -4.60
CA ASP A 10 26.36 -3.89 -5.18
C ASP A 10 26.45 -2.81 -6.26
N ARG A 11 25.37 -2.62 -7.01
CA ARG A 11 25.33 -1.62 -8.08
C ARG A 11 25.14 -0.19 -7.59
N VAL A 12 24.38 -0.01 -6.49
CA VAL A 12 23.95 1.33 -6.06
C VAL A 12 24.72 1.87 -4.86
N LEU A 13 25.38 1.01 -4.06
CA LEU A 13 26.09 1.42 -2.86
C LEU A 13 27.57 1.62 -3.14
N GLY A 14 28.08 2.83 -2.90
CA GLY A 14 29.51 3.08 -2.74
C GLY A 14 30.05 2.55 -1.40
N PRO A 15 31.36 2.69 -1.17
CA PRO A 15 32.00 2.15 0.04
C PRO A 15 31.45 2.68 1.36
N GLU A 16 31.05 3.95 1.38
CA GLU A 16 30.57 4.66 2.58
C GLU A 16 29.05 4.92 2.54
N ASP A 17 28.35 4.45 1.49
CA ASP A 17 26.93 4.70 1.35
C ASP A 17 26.11 3.79 2.27
N GLU A 18 25.03 4.34 2.81
CA GLU A 18 23.98 3.60 3.51
C GLU A 18 22.68 3.60 2.70
N ALA A 19 21.84 2.59 2.91
CA ALA A 19 20.54 2.49 2.24
C ALA A 19 19.40 2.14 3.19
N VAL A 20 18.24 2.73 2.93
CA VAL A 20 16.96 2.26 3.46
C VAL A 20 16.19 1.55 2.35
N VAL A 21 15.80 0.32 2.60
CA VAL A 21 15.07 -0.54 1.65
C VAL A 21 13.65 -0.75 2.17
N ILE A 22 12.67 -0.19 1.47
CA ILE A 22 11.27 -0.30 1.87
C ILE A 22 10.60 -1.38 1.00
N THR A 23 10.06 -2.41 1.65
CA THR A 23 9.44 -3.54 0.95
C THR A 23 7.93 -3.59 1.16
N ILE A 24 7.25 -4.33 0.30
CA ILE A 24 5.88 -4.81 0.56
C ILE A 24 5.84 -5.58 1.88
N SER A 25 4.68 -5.64 2.51
CA SER A 25 4.45 -6.40 3.75
C SER A 25 5.01 -7.82 3.70
N ALA A 26 5.71 -8.19 4.77
CA ALA A 26 6.20 -9.56 4.98
C ALA A 26 5.06 -10.60 5.09
N GLU A 27 3.87 -10.18 5.55
CA GLU A 27 2.67 -11.03 5.59
C GLU A 27 2.11 -11.36 4.19
N LEU A 28 2.42 -10.54 3.18
CA LEU A 28 1.91 -10.69 1.81
C LEU A 28 2.94 -11.30 0.86
N SER A 29 4.24 -11.17 1.15
CA SER A 29 5.30 -11.59 0.22
C SER A 29 6.61 -11.88 0.96
N GLY A 30 7.36 -12.87 0.48
CA GLY A 30 8.73 -13.16 0.92
C GLY A 30 9.77 -12.10 0.51
N THR A 31 9.36 -10.99 -0.11
CA THR A 31 10.27 -9.93 -0.59
C THR A 31 11.05 -9.31 0.57
N CYS A 32 10.40 -9.00 1.69
CA CYS A 32 11.05 -8.46 2.88
C CYS A 32 12.14 -9.40 3.40
N GLN A 33 11.83 -10.68 3.54
CA GLN A 33 12.80 -11.69 3.98
C GLN A 33 13.98 -11.81 3.02
N SER A 34 13.74 -11.76 1.71
CA SER A 34 14.82 -11.76 0.71
C SER A 34 15.74 -10.55 0.83
N ALA A 35 15.17 -9.37 1.08
CA ALA A 35 15.93 -8.13 1.30
C ALA A 35 16.78 -8.20 2.58
N LEU A 36 16.21 -8.73 3.68
CA LEU A 36 16.91 -8.91 4.96
C LEU A 36 18.10 -9.85 4.83
N ILE A 37 17.93 -11.01 4.18
CA ILE A 37 19.01 -11.97 3.95
C ILE A 37 20.15 -11.31 3.13
N ALA A 38 19.80 -10.58 2.08
CA ALA A 38 20.79 -9.86 1.28
C ALA A 38 21.53 -8.78 2.08
N ALA A 39 20.83 -8.07 2.97
CA ALA A 39 21.40 -6.99 3.77
C ALA A 39 22.50 -7.46 4.75
N GLU A 40 22.49 -8.73 5.18
CA GLU A 40 23.48 -9.28 6.13
C GLU A 40 24.92 -9.11 5.67
N LYS A 41 25.17 -9.08 4.35
CA LYS A 41 26.49 -8.92 3.75
C LYS A 41 27.05 -7.48 3.80
N TYR A 42 26.22 -6.50 4.16
CA TYR A 42 26.56 -5.07 4.07
C TYR A 42 26.89 -4.43 5.41
N GLU A 43 27.20 -5.23 6.43
CA GLU A 43 27.75 -4.79 7.74
C GLU A 43 26.96 -3.63 8.39
N GLY A 44 25.64 -3.67 8.32
CA GLY A 44 24.78 -2.65 8.92
C GLY A 44 24.58 -1.39 8.06
N ARG A 45 25.06 -1.36 6.82
CA ARG A 45 24.83 -0.24 5.89
C ARG A 45 23.49 -0.31 5.14
N VAL A 46 22.79 -1.45 5.19
CA VAL A 46 21.49 -1.64 4.54
C VAL A 46 20.41 -1.92 5.58
N HIS A 47 19.46 -1.01 5.68
CA HIS A 47 18.36 -1.06 6.67
C HIS A 47 17.05 -1.37 5.96
N VAL A 48 16.48 -2.55 6.22
CA VAL A 48 15.25 -3.00 5.58
C VAL A 48 14.04 -2.63 6.45
N VAL A 49 13.07 -1.99 5.84
CA VAL A 49 11.79 -1.61 6.46
C VAL A 49 10.67 -2.41 5.80
N ASP A 50 10.03 -3.28 6.57
CA ASP A 50 8.73 -3.85 6.20
C ASP A 50 7.66 -2.76 6.27
N SER A 51 7.08 -2.39 5.13
CA SER A 51 6.04 -1.35 5.11
C SER A 51 4.75 -1.76 5.81
N ARG A 52 4.56 -3.03 6.12
CA ARG A 52 3.28 -3.63 6.55
C ARG A 52 2.11 -3.22 5.65
N SER A 53 2.41 -2.92 4.39
CA SER A 53 1.47 -2.42 3.40
C SER A 53 1.77 -2.99 2.01
N ALA A 54 0.97 -2.62 1.03
CA ALA A 54 1.17 -2.98 -0.37
C ALA A 54 0.77 -1.83 -1.29
N SER A 55 1.24 -1.89 -2.55
CA SER A 55 0.83 -0.96 -3.59
C SER A 55 1.03 0.51 -3.20
N ILE A 56 -0.04 1.31 -3.24
CA ILE A 56 -0.03 2.73 -2.89
C ILE A 56 0.40 2.98 -1.45
N GLY A 57 0.15 2.06 -0.52
CA GLY A 57 0.59 2.21 0.87
C GLY A 57 2.11 2.12 1.02
N THR A 58 2.76 1.19 0.32
CA THR A 58 4.23 1.14 0.24
C THR A 58 4.78 2.39 -0.44
N GLN A 59 4.13 2.87 -1.52
CA GLN A 59 4.52 4.10 -2.20
C GLN A 59 4.45 5.33 -1.29
N ILE A 60 3.41 5.44 -0.46
CA ILE A 60 3.28 6.52 0.53
C ILE A 60 4.45 6.50 1.50
N LEU A 61 4.84 5.34 2.00
CA LEU A 61 5.96 5.22 2.92
C LEU A 61 7.30 5.60 2.25
N VAL A 62 7.48 5.26 0.97
CA VAL A 62 8.65 5.71 0.18
C VAL A 62 8.66 7.23 0.02
N ARG A 63 7.52 7.84 -0.29
CA ARG A 63 7.44 9.32 -0.36
C ARG A 63 7.77 9.95 0.98
N ARG A 64 7.28 9.37 2.07
CA ARG A 64 7.59 9.84 3.42
C ARG A 64 9.07 9.73 3.74
N ALA A 65 9.73 8.65 3.33
CA ALA A 65 11.18 8.50 3.45
C ALA A 65 11.94 9.64 2.76
N LEU A 66 11.55 10.00 1.54
CA LEU A 66 12.16 11.10 0.78
C LEU A 66 11.99 12.46 1.48
N GLU A 67 10.85 12.70 2.11
CA GLU A 67 10.60 13.93 2.89
C GLU A 67 11.48 14.00 4.15
N LEU A 68 11.71 12.86 4.80
CA LEU A 68 12.47 12.77 6.05
C LEU A 68 13.98 12.73 5.83
N THR A 69 14.45 12.24 4.68
CA THR A 69 15.88 12.07 4.37
C THR A 69 16.73 13.33 4.62
N PRO A 70 16.31 14.56 4.28
CA PRO A 70 17.12 15.75 4.53
C PRO A 70 17.41 16.04 6.01
N GLY A 71 16.58 15.53 6.92
CA GLY A 71 16.70 15.73 8.36
C GLY A 71 17.28 14.53 9.12
N ALA A 72 17.44 13.38 8.46
CA ALA A 72 17.95 12.16 9.08
C ALA A 72 19.48 12.20 9.22
N GLN A 73 19.99 11.75 10.37
CA GLN A 73 21.43 11.70 10.64
C GLN A 73 22.09 10.43 10.08
N SER A 74 21.29 9.37 9.88
CA SER A 74 21.73 8.08 9.32
C SER A 74 20.58 7.32 8.69
N ALA A 75 20.88 6.34 7.84
CA ALA A 75 19.87 5.43 7.30
C ALA A 75 19.20 4.59 8.40
N GLN A 76 19.94 4.25 9.46
CA GLN A 76 19.37 3.54 10.61
C GLN A 76 18.29 4.36 11.32
N GLU A 77 18.53 5.64 11.58
CA GLU A 77 17.56 6.54 12.19
C GLU A 77 16.31 6.69 11.31
N LEU A 78 16.52 6.92 10.00
CA LEU A 78 15.42 7.01 9.03
C LEU A 78 14.59 5.72 9.00
N ALA A 79 15.22 4.55 8.95
CA ALA A 79 14.53 3.26 8.96
C ALA A 79 13.72 3.05 10.25
N HIS A 80 14.28 3.44 11.41
CA HIS A 80 13.57 3.39 12.68
C HIS A 80 12.34 4.30 12.67
N GLN A 81 12.46 5.54 12.22
CA GLN A 81 11.35 6.48 12.11
C GLN A 81 10.27 5.98 11.17
N LEU A 82 10.63 5.47 9.99
CA LEU A 82 9.68 4.88 9.04
C LEU A 82 8.95 3.67 9.62
N THR A 83 9.64 2.85 10.42
CA THR A 83 9.02 1.71 11.12
C THR A 83 7.94 2.15 12.11
N GLN A 84 8.08 3.33 12.72
CA GLN A 84 7.04 3.91 13.56
C GLN A 84 5.91 4.55 12.74
N GLU A 85 6.26 5.28 11.66
CA GLU A 85 5.29 6.01 10.85
C GLU A 85 4.43 5.10 9.95
N ARG A 86 4.91 3.89 9.59
CA ARG A 86 4.14 2.93 8.80
C ARG A 86 2.78 2.57 9.42
N GLU A 87 2.67 2.66 10.75
CA GLU A 87 1.41 2.38 11.47
C GLU A 87 0.32 3.43 11.20
N LYS A 88 0.71 4.61 10.67
CA LYS A 88 -0.22 5.66 10.26
C LYS A 88 -0.73 5.47 8.84
N VAL A 89 -0.07 4.62 8.04
CA VAL A 89 -0.46 4.37 6.65
C VAL A 89 -1.75 3.55 6.62
N CYS A 90 -2.79 4.10 6.03
CA CYS A 90 -4.08 3.44 5.86
C CYS A 90 -4.35 3.22 4.37
N VAL A 91 -4.47 1.97 3.97
CA VAL A 91 -4.91 1.58 2.62
C VAL A 91 -6.31 1.02 2.70
N ILE A 92 -7.19 1.54 1.86
CA ILE A 92 -8.57 1.03 1.70
C ILE A 92 -8.89 0.90 0.22
N ALA A 93 -9.55 -0.16 -0.18
CA ALA A 93 -9.91 -0.39 -1.57
C ALA A 93 -11.30 -1.01 -1.72
N LEU A 94 -12.02 -0.58 -2.75
CA LEU A 94 -13.23 -1.20 -3.23
C LEU A 94 -12.85 -2.14 -4.39
N LEU A 95 -13.18 -3.41 -4.27
CA LEU A 95 -12.89 -4.42 -5.28
C LEU A 95 -14.17 -4.89 -5.96
N ASP A 96 -14.01 -5.43 -7.16
CA ASP A 96 -15.11 -6.08 -7.87
C ASP A 96 -15.44 -7.44 -7.28
N THR A 97 -14.42 -8.15 -6.81
CA THR A 97 -14.55 -9.50 -6.23
C THR A 97 -13.34 -9.80 -5.34
N LEU A 98 -13.49 -10.74 -4.40
CA LEU A 98 -12.38 -11.30 -3.63
C LEU A 98 -11.69 -12.50 -4.33
N GLU A 99 -12.18 -12.89 -5.49
CA GLU A 99 -11.71 -14.08 -6.20
C GLU A 99 -10.20 -14.07 -6.47
N TYR A 100 -9.68 -12.91 -6.92
CA TYR A 100 -8.25 -12.75 -7.21
C TYR A 100 -7.39 -12.86 -5.95
N LEU A 101 -7.78 -12.21 -4.85
CA LEU A 101 -7.10 -12.31 -3.56
C LEU A 101 -7.13 -13.75 -3.02
N LYS A 102 -8.26 -14.45 -3.19
CA LYS A 102 -8.43 -15.85 -2.79
C LYS A 102 -7.51 -16.76 -3.60
N ARG A 103 -7.54 -16.64 -4.93
CA ARG A 103 -6.68 -17.44 -5.83
C ARG A 103 -5.19 -17.19 -5.56
N GLY A 104 -4.83 -15.92 -5.27
CA GLY A 104 -3.49 -15.54 -4.90
C GLY A 104 -3.06 -15.94 -3.49
N GLY A 105 -3.98 -16.43 -2.64
CA GLY A 105 -3.69 -16.80 -1.27
C GLY A 105 -3.34 -15.64 -0.34
N ARG A 106 -3.69 -14.38 -0.70
CA ARG A 106 -3.41 -13.16 0.08
C ARG A 106 -4.61 -12.65 0.86
N ILE A 107 -5.63 -13.50 1.02
CA ILE A 107 -6.74 -13.27 1.93
C ILE A 107 -7.02 -14.56 2.71
N SER A 108 -7.37 -14.47 3.98
CA SER A 108 -7.68 -15.64 4.78
C SER A 108 -8.91 -16.39 4.25
N SER A 109 -8.90 -17.70 4.33
CA SER A 109 -9.99 -18.58 3.88
C SER A 109 -11.32 -18.28 4.59
N ALA A 110 -11.27 -17.80 5.83
CA ALA A 110 -12.47 -17.41 6.59
C ALA A 110 -13.20 -16.21 5.97
N VAL A 111 -12.47 -15.32 5.30
CA VAL A 111 -13.01 -14.13 4.61
C VAL A 111 -13.47 -14.49 3.20
N ALA A 112 -12.91 -15.52 2.59
CA ALA A 112 -13.23 -15.97 1.23
C ALA A 112 -14.66 -16.51 1.07
N PHE A 113 -15.42 -16.61 2.14
CA PHE A 113 -16.79 -17.14 2.15
C PHE A 113 -17.85 -16.09 1.80
N ALA A 114 -17.58 -15.23 0.89
CA ALA A 114 -18.66 -14.44 0.27
C ALA A 114 -19.12 -15.19 -0.98
N GLY A 115 -19.96 -16.21 -0.77
CA GLY A 115 -20.62 -16.93 -1.87
C GLY A 115 -21.17 -15.96 -2.90
N GLY A 116 -21.13 -16.33 -4.17
CA GLY A 116 -21.44 -15.54 -5.36
C GLY A 116 -22.79 -14.84 -5.41
N VAL A 117 -23.02 -13.93 -4.49
CA VAL A 117 -24.16 -13.01 -4.57
C VAL A 117 -23.79 -11.95 -5.59
N LEU A 118 -24.50 -11.96 -6.71
CA LEU A 118 -24.34 -11.02 -7.81
C LEU A 118 -24.36 -9.57 -7.29
N ALA A 119 -23.38 -8.77 -7.74
CA ALA A 119 -23.25 -7.34 -7.43
C ALA A 119 -22.81 -6.97 -6.00
N ILE A 120 -22.27 -7.90 -5.19
CA ILE A 120 -21.61 -7.55 -3.93
C ILE A 120 -20.18 -7.08 -4.22
N LYS A 121 -19.87 -5.86 -3.83
CA LYS A 121 -18.53 -5.25 -3.91
C LYS A 121 -17.89 -5.28 -2.53
N PRO A 122 -16.78 -6.00 -2.35
CA PRO A 122 -16.04 -6.00 -1.08
C PRO A 122 -15.22 -4.72 -0.93
N VAL A 123 -15.17 -4.23 0.30
CA VAL A 123 -14.23 -3.19 0.72
C VAL A 123 -13.18 -3.85 1.63
N ILE A 124 -11.92 -3.70 1.26
CA ILE A 124 -10.79 -4.23 2.00
C ILE A 124 -9.93 -3.10 2.57
N SER A 125 -9.16 -3.42 3.59
CA SER A 125 -8.06 -2.60 4.11
C SER A 125 -6.84 -3.48 4.33
N ILE A 126 -5.65 -2.88 4.35
CA ILE A 126 -4.46 -3.55 4.85
C ILE A 126 -4.28 -3.11 6.29
N HIS A 127 -4.28 -4.08 7.20
CA HIS A 127 -4.11 -3.87 8.64
C HIS A 127 -3.15 -4.92 9.18
N ASP A 128 -2.19 -4.51 9.99
CA ASP A 128 -1.12 -5.37 10.50
C ASP A 128 -0.40 -6.16 9.39
N GLY A 129 -0.22 -5.54 8.23
CA GLY A 129 0.44 -6.13 7.09
C GLY A 129 -0.41 -7.09 6.25
N ALA A 130 -1.64 -7.43 6.68
CA ALA A 130 -2.50 -8.39 6.02
C ALA A 130 -3.76 -7.75 5.41
N VAL A 131 -4.30 -8.36 4.35
CA VAL A 131 -5.56 -7.92 3.75
C VAL A 131 -6.74 -8.36 4.63
N GLN A 132 -7.56 -7.41 5.02
CA GLN A 132 -8.77 -7.62 5.81
C GLN A 132 -10.01 -7.10 5.08
N LEU A 133 -11.10 -7.85 5.15
CA LEU A 133 -12.41 -7.41 4.68
C LEU A 133 -13.04 -6.50 5.74
N VAL A 134 -13.25 -5.23 5.39
CA VAL A 134 -13.82 -4.23 6.31
C VAL A 134 -15.27 -3.85 5.95
N GLY A 135 -15.76 -4.28 4.81
CA GLY A 135 -17.13 -4.03 4.42
C GLY A 135 -17.58 -4.78 3.17
N ARG A 136 -18.88 -4.81 2.96
CA ARG A 136 -19.51 -5.33 1.75
C ARG A 136 -20.64 -4.39 1.33
N ALA A 137 -20.67 -4.04 0.07
CA ALA A 137 -21.71 -3.16 -0.47
C ALA A 137 -22.40 -3.79 -1.68
N ARG A 138 -23.63 -3.44 -1.90
CA ARG A 138 -24.34 -3.80 -3.13
C ARG A 138 -24.16 -2.67 -4.15
N GLY A 139 -23.38 -2.94 -5.20
CA GLY A 139 -23.06 -1.98 -6.24
C GLY A 139 -22.01 -0.93 -5.84
N SER A 140 -21.44 -0.26 -6.84
CA SER A 140 -20.31 0.67 -6.66
C SER A 140 -20.68 1.91 -5.84
N LYS A 141 -21.90 2.45 -5.98
CA LYS A 141 -22.33 3.63 -5.21
C LYS A 141 -22.28 3.38 -3.70
N ASN A 142 -22.82 2.25 -3.23
CA ASN A 142 -22.77 1.91 -1.82
C ASN A 142 -21.35 1.55 -1.37
N GLY A 143 -20.51 0.98 -2.26
CA GLY A 143 -19.10 0.75 -2.02
C GLY A 143 -18.34 2.07 -1.80
N ASN A 144 -18.56 3.06 -2.64
CA ASN A 144 -17.97 4.40 -2.50
C ASN A 144 -18.40 5.07 -1.19
N ASN A 145 -19.66 4.89 -0.78
CA ASN A 145 -20.13 5.40 0.52
C ASN A 145 -19.37 4.73 1.69
N LEU A 146 -19.15 3.41 1.62
CA LEU A 146 -18.37 2.70 2.65
C LEU A 146 -16.92 3.17 2.71
N LEU A 147 -16.26 3.45 1.56
CA LEU A 147 -14.93 4.07 1.55
C LEU A 147 -14.95 5.41 2.29
N SER A 148 -15.91 6.26 1.95
CA SER A 148 -16.06 7.59 2.57
C SER A 148 -16.32 7.52 4.08
N GLU A 149 -17.18 6.60 4.51
CA GLU A 149 -17.47 6.36 5.93
C GLU A 149 -16.24 5.85 6.68
N PHE A 150 -15.47 4.95 6.07
CA PHE A 150 -14.25 4.42 6.66
C PHE A 150 -13.22 5.53 6.87
N ILE A 151 -13.00 6.39 5.87
CA ILE A 151 -12.10 7.53 5.95
C ILE A 151 -12.54 8.48 7.07
N LYS A 152 -13.83 8.82 7.14
CA LYS A 152 -14.39 9.68 8.21
C LYS A 152 -14.19 9.08 9.60
N LYS A 153 -14.42 7.78 9.78
CA LYS A 153 -14.22 7.08 11.06
C LYS A 153 -12.76 7.07 11.51
N ARG A 154 -11.82 7.21 10.57
CA ARG A 154 -10.38 7.32 10.83
C ARG A 154 -9.90 8.76 11.05
N GLY A 155 -10.80 9.73 11.07
CA GLY A 155 -10.47 11.14 11.31
C GLY A 155 -10.31 11.98 10.03
N GLY A 156 -10.60 11.42 8.86
CA GLY A 156 -10.46 12.10 7.57
C GLY A 156 -9.11 11.84 6.90
N VAL A 157 -8.73 12.73 5.99
CA VAL A 157 -7.44 12.70 5.28
C VAL A 157 -6.56 13.81 5.83
N ASP A 158 -5.35 13.48 6.24
CA ASP A 158 -4.32 14.48 6.58
C ASP A 158 -3.55 14.85 5.31
N PHE A 159 -3.93 15.96 4.71
CA PHE A 159 -3.31 16.47 3.48
C PHE A 159 -1.90 17.04 3.69
N SER A 160 -1.43 17.19 4.93
CA SER A 160 -0.05 17.56 5.22
C SER A 160 0.92 16.38 5.08
N LEU A 161 0.41 15.16 4.98
CA LEU A 161 1.17 13.93 4.80
C LEU A 161 1.01 13.37 3.39
N PRO A 162 1.94 12.53 2.92
CA PRO A 162 1.81 11.85 1.64
C PRO A 162 0.50 11.07 1.53
N HIS A 163 -0.23 11.33 0.48
CA HIS A 163 -1.48 10.65 0.14
C HIS A 163 -1.53 10.36 -1.36
N THR A 164 -2.31 9.37 -1.77
CA THR A 164 -2.49 9.04 -3.18
C THR A 164 -3.72 8.18 -3.38
N LEU A 165 -4.30 8.27 -4.56
CA LEU A 165 -5.34 7.38 -5.05
C LEU A 165 -4.75 6.43 -6.09
N GLY A 166 -5.33 5.25 -6.21
CA GLY A 166 -4.87 4.28 -7.19
C GLY A 166 -6.03 3.51 -7.82
N TYR A 167 -5.82 3.04 -9.03
CA TYR A 167 -6.75 2.19 -9.74
C TYR A 167 -6.02 1.08 -10.49
N THR A 168 -6.73 -0.01 -10.76
CA THR A 168 -6.31 -1.11 -11.63
C THR A 168 -7.09 -1.05 -12.94
N GLY A 169 -6.65 -1.81 -13.93
CA GLY A 169 -7.33 -1.88 -15.22
C GLY A 169 -6.91 -0.78 -16.20
N LEU A 170 -7.72 -0.57 -17.23
CA LEU A 170 -7.39 0.28 -18.38
C LEU A 170 -7.98 1.70 -18.29
N SER A 171 -8.76 2.01 -17.27
CA SER A 171 -9.46 3.29 -17.14
C SER A 171 -9.61 3.69 -15.67
N ASP A 172 -9.40 4.96 -15.40
CA ASP A 172 -9.61 5.58 -14.09
C ASP A 172 -11.04 6.14 -13.91
N ALA A 173 -11.94 5.91 -14.85
CA ALA A 173 -13.28 6.49 -14.84
C ALA A 173 -14.07 6.22 -13.54
N LEU A 174 -13.93 5.03 -12.96
CA LEU A 174 -14.56 4.70 -11.67
C LEU A 174 -13.93 5.46 -10.51
N LEU A 175 -12.62 5.67 -10.54
CA LEU A 175 -11.91 6.47 -9.56
C LEU A 175 -12.32 7.95 -9.65
N GLN A 176 -12.38 8.51 -10.85
CA GLN A 176 -12.80 9.90 -11.06
C GLN A 176 -14.25 10.11 -10.59
N LYS A 177 -15.11 9.14 -10.88
CA LYS A 177 -16.48 9.16 -10.34
C LYS A 177 -16.49 9.13 -8.81
N TYR A 178 -15.65 8.29 -8.18
CA TYR A 178 -15.54 8.25 -6.73
C TYR A 178 -15.08 9.60 -6.16
N VAL A 179 -14.06 10.22 -6.74
CA VAL A 179 -13.56 11.54 -6.32
C VAL A 179 -14.68 12.58 -6.40
N HIS A 180 -15.43 12.60 -7.51
CA HIS A 180 -16.55 13.52 -7.69
C HIS A 180 -17.67 13.27 -6.65
N ASP A 181 -18.09 12.02 -6.48
CA ASP A 181 -19.19 11.66 -5.58
C ASP A 181 -18.82 11.89 -4.10
N SER A 182 -17.53 11.86 -3.77
CA SER A 182 -16.98 12.06 -2.42
C SER A 182 -16.25 13.40 -2.24
N ALA A 183 -16.57 14.42 -3.03
CA ALA A 183 -15.90 15.72 -3.05
C ALA A 183 -15.74 16.36 -1.64
N HIS A 184 -16.69 16.10 -0.74
CA HIS A 184 -16.64 16.58 0.64
C HIS A 184 -15.46 16.02 1.48
N LEU A 185 -14.80 14.93 1.04
CA LEU A 185 -13.60 14.40 1.68
C LEU A 185 -12.34 15.12 1.21
N TRP A 186 -12.33 15.57 -0.04
CA TRP A 186 -11.16 16.13 -0.69
C TRP A 186 -11.11 17.65 -0.59
N THR A 187 -12.26 18.30 -0.37
CA THR A 187 -12.39 19.76 -0.24
C THR A 187 -11.67 20.50 -1.38
N GLU A 188 -10.80 21.43 -1.08
CA GLU A 188 -9.99 22.19 -2.05
C GLU A 188 -8.86 21.36 -2.70
N HIS A 189 -8.60 20.13 -2.23
CA HIS A 189 -7.54 19.27 -2.76
C HIS A 189 -8.00 18.36 -3.92
N ALA A 190 -9.29 18.36 -4.27
CA ALA A 190 -9.85 17.43 -5.25
C ALA A 190 -9.15 17.46 -6.62
N GLU A 191 -8.74 18.64 -7.08
CA GLU A 191 -8.06 18.83 -8.37
C GLU A 191 -6.57 18.45 -8.34
N SER A 192 -5.97 18.36 -7.18
CA SER A 192 -4.54 18.11 -6.97
C SER A 192 -4.23 16.71 -6.40
N LEU A 193 -5.24 15.84 -6.28
CA LEU A 193 -5.07 14.50 -5.76
C LEU A 193 -4.11 13.68 -6.63
N PRO A 194 -3.02 13.16 -6.07
CA PRO A 194 -2.13 12.27 -6.82
C PRO A 194 -2.86 10.98 -7.17
N VAL A 195 -2.85 10.60 -8.45
CA VAL A 195 -3.45 9.37 -8.95
C VAL A 195 -2.39 8.51 -9.61
N CYS A 196 -2.41 7.22 -9.36
CA CYS A 196 -1.51 6.27 -10.00
C CYS A 196 -2.24 5.03 -10.54
N LEU A 197 -1.73 4.50 -11.65
CA LEU A 197 -2.07 3.18 -12.14
C LEU A 197 -1.33 2.13 -11.31
N ILE A 198 -2.06 1.19 -10.74
CA ILE A 198 -1.51 0.06 -9.98
C ILE A 198 -1.04 -1.00 -10.95
N GLY A 199 0.22 -1.42 -10.81
CA GLY A 199 0.87 -2.38 -11.70
C GLY A 199 0.24 -3.78 -11.68
N SER A 200 0.54 -4.56 -12.73
CA SER A 200 -0.06 -5.87 -12.99
C SER A 200 0.17 -6.92 -11.89
N VAL A 201 1.29 -6.85 -11.17
CA VAL A 201 1.57 -7.79 -10.07
C VAL A 201 0.53 -7.64 -8.95
N ILE A 202 0.24 -6.41 -8.53
CA ILE A 202 -0.83 -6.14 -7.56
C ILE A 202 -2.20 -6.40 -8.20
N GLY A 203 -2.40 -5.98 -9.46
CA GLY A 203 -3.65 -6.19 -10.20
C GLY A 203 -4.03 -7.68 -10.34
N SER A 204 -3.05 -8.59 -10.44
CA SER A 204 -3.31 -10.03 -10.46
C SER A 204 -3.92 -10.57 -9.16
N HIS A 205 -3.73 -9.87 -8.05
CA HIS A 205 -4.33 -10.18 -6.75
C HIS A 205 -5.56 -9.34 -6.43
N GLY A 206 -5.59 -8.07 -6.85
CA GLY A 206 -6.72 -7.15 -6.60
C GLY A 206 -7.85 -7.25 -7.63
N GLY A 207 -7.54 -7.68 -8.83
CA GLY A 207 -8.42 -7.64 -10.00
C GLY A 207 -8.26 -6.34 -10.80
N PRO A 208 -8.89 -6.30 -11.99
CA PRO A 208 -8.90 -5.13 -12.85
C PRO A 208 -9.84 -4.04 -12.34
#